data_594c9fd419426cfb3440124faf316735
#
_entry.id   594c9fd419426cfb3440124faf316735
#
_cell.length_a   1.000
_cell.length_b   1.000
_cell.length_c   1.000
_cell.angle_alpha   90.00
_cell.angle_beta   90.00
_cell.angle_gamma   90.00
#
_symmetry.space_group_name_H-M   'P 1'
#
loop_
_entity.id
_entity.type
_entity.pdbx_description
1 polymer ?
#
loop_
_entity_poly.entity_id
_entity_poly.type
_entity_poly.pdbx_seq_one_letter_code
_entity_poly.pdbx_strand_id
1 'polypeptide(L)' 'MRQYLVTFDKVVPDDSGHDHSTKQHQVVVSACSELSAAHAAKALFCEAAGIVDWRQRADSCVVAELAASTA' A
#
# COMPACT_ATOMS: atom_id res chain seq x y z
N MET A 1 18.30 7.85 -0.05
CA MET A 1 17.01 7.17 0.16
C MET A 1 16.33 6.87 -1.15
N ARG A 2 15.62 5.76 -1.21
CA ARG A 2 14.89 5.35 -2.39
C ARG A 2 13.41 5.68 -2.23
N GLN A 3 12.73 5.82 -3.33
CA GLN A 3 11.29 6.05 -3.31
C GLN A 3 10.57 4.77 -3.65
N TYR A 4 9.49 4.52 -2.93
CA TYR A 4 8.68 3.33 -3.08
C TYR A 4 7.22 3.71 -3.24
N LEU A 5 6.54 3.01 -4.13
CA LEU A 5 5.10 3.11 -4.27
C LEU A 5 4.49 1.97 -3.48
N VAL A 6 3.68 2.30 -2.52
CA VAL A 6 3.02 1.30 -1.68
C VAL A 6 1.52 1.34 -1.97
N THR A 7 0.98 0.20 -2.36
CA THR A 7 -0.43 0.07 -2.74
C THR A 7 -1.12 -0.88 -1.78
N PHE A 8 -2.24 -0.44 -1.26
CA PHE A 8 -3.09 -1.25 -0.39
C PHE A 8 -4.32 -1.68 -1.19
N ASP A 9 -4.51 -2.99 -1.30
CA ASP A 9 -5.61 -3.57 -2.07
C ASP A 9 -6.52 -4.38 -1.17
N LYS A 10 -7.79 -4.39 -1.53
CA LYS A 10 -8.78 -5.22 -0.88
C LYS A 10 -9.35 -6.19 -1.92
N VAL A 11 -9.45 -7.45 -1.53
CA VAL A 11 -10.07 -8.47 -2.37
C VAL A 11 -11.56 -8.45 -2.10
N VAL A 12 -12.34 -8.26 -3.15
CA VAL A 12 -13.82 -8.30 -3.05
C VAL A 12 -14.36 -9.34 -4.03
N PRO A 13 -15.31 -10.16 -3.56
CA PRO A 13 -15.98 -11.09 -4.47
C PRO A 13 -16.92 -10.32 -5.38
N ASP A 14 -17.00 -10.75 -6.64
CA ASP A 14 -17.99 -10.19 -7.55
C ASP A 14 -19.24 -11.08 -7.61
N ASP A 15 -20.22 -10.65 -8.41
CA ASP A 15 -21.49 -11.36 -8.50
C ASP A 15 -21.37 -12.73 -9.16
N SER A 16 -20.29 -12.98 -9.89
CA SER A 16 -20.06 -14.28 -10.54
C SER A 16 -19.21 -15.23 -9.68
N GLY A 17 -18.86 -14.82 -8.48
CA GLY A 17 -18.09 -15.64 -7.55
C GLY A 17 -16.59 -15.57 -7.73
N HIS A 18 -16.11 -14.66 -8.56
CA HIS A 18 -14.70 -14.41 -8.73
C HIS A 18 -14.25 -13.29 -7.80
N ASP A 19 -13.02 -13.41 -7.31
CA ASP A 19 -12.42 -12.36 -6.49
C ASP A 19 -11.64 -11.42 -7.37
N HIS A 20 -11.68 -10.13 -7.04
CA HIS A 20 -10.78 -9.18 -7.68
C HIS A 20 -10.30 -8.13 -6.69
N SER A 21 -9.10 -7.61 -6.94
CA SER A 21 -8.48 -6.62 -6.09
C SER A 21 -9.00 -5.23 -6.41
N THR A 22 -9.32 -4.49 -5.36
CA THR A 22 -9.70 -3.09 -5.47
C THR A 22 -8.69 -2.26 -4.71
N LYS A 23 -8.12 -1.28 -5.37
CA LYS A 23 -7.16 -0.38 -4.75
C LYS A 23 -7.86 0.48 -3.70
N GLN A 24 -7.40 0.40 -2.47
CA GLN A 24 -7.94 1.19 -1.37
C GLN A 24 -7.14 2.47 -1.13
N HIS A 25 -5.82 2.38 -1.26
CA HIS A 25 -4.94 3.51 -0.99
C HIS A 25 -3.60 3.27 -1.67
N GLN A 26 -2.97 4.36 -2.08
CA GLN A 26 -1.66 4.29 -2.71
C GLN A 26 -0.86 5.50 -2.25
N VAL A 27 0.39 5.28 -1.85
CA VAL A 27 1.23 6.34 -1.33
C VAL A 27 2.67 6.14 -1.77
N VAL A 28 3.37 7.24 -2.01
CA VAL A 28 4.80 7.22 -2.31
C VAL A 28 5.54 7.61 -1.03
N VAL A 29 6.48 6.77 -0.62
CA VAL A 29 7.29 7.02 0.58
C VAL A 29 8.77 6.93 0.23
N SER A 30 9.58 7.69 0.95
CA SER A 30 11.04 7.60 0.86
C SER A 30 11.53 6.77 2.03
N ALA A 31 12.34 5.76 1.75
CA ALA A 31 12.84 4.86 2.77
C ALA A 31 14.15 4.21 2.34
N CYS A 32 14.83 3.57 3.28
CA CYS A 32 16.08 2.89 3.01
C CYS A 32 15.89 1.47 2.48
N SER A 33 14.71 0.89 2.67
CA SER A 33 14.41 -0.47 2.25
C SER A 33 12.91 -0.64 2.03
N GLU A 34 12.54 -1.73 1.38
CA GLU A 34 11.14 -2.07 1.16
C GLU A 34 10.39 -2.26 2.48
N LEU A 35 11.04 -2.89 3.45
CA LEU A 35 10.43 -3.12 4.76
C LEU A 35 10.13 -1.80 5.47
N SER A 36 11.07 -0.87 5.45
CA SER A 36 10.87 0.46 6.02
C SER A 36 9.77 1.22 5.30
N ALA A 37 9.73 1.11 3.97
CA ALA A 37 8.71 1.76 3.15
C ALA A 37 7.32 1.23 3.49
N ALA A 38 7.18 -0.07 3.60
CA ALA A 38 5.91 -0.70 3.95
C ALA A 38 5.44 -0.23 5.33
N HIS A 39 6.36 -0.20 6.30
CA HIS A 39 6.04 0.22 7.65
C HIS A 39 5.57 1.67 7.70
N ALA A 40 6.28 2.56 7.02
CA ALA A 40 5.91 3.97 6.96
C ALA A 40 4.56 4.18 6.29
N ALA A 41 4.33 3.47 5.18
CA ALA A 41 3.09 3.58 4.43
C ALA A 41 1.90 3.06 5.23
N LYS A 42 2.07 1.98 5.98
CA LYS A 42 1.01 1.44 6.83
C LYS A 42 0.60 2.44 7.91
N ALA A 43 1.57 3.12 8.49
CA ALA A 43 1.29 4.15 9.49
C ALA A 43 0.51 5.31 8.88
N LEU A 44 0.91 5.76 7.69
CA LEU A 44 0.23 6.83 6.98
C LEU A 44 -1.20 6.45 6.59
N PHE A 45 -1.37 5.21 6.13
CA PHE A 45 -2.69 4.71 5.75
C PHE A 45 -3.62 4.64 6.94
N CYS A 46 -3.15 4.12 8.06
CA CYS A 46 -3.94 4.03 9.29
C CYS A 46 -4.34 5.41 9.79
N GLU A 47 -3.42 6.36 9.75
CA GLU A 47 -3.69 7.74 10.17
C GLU A 47 -4.72 8.39 9.27
N ALA A 48 -4.57 8.26 7.95
CA ALA A 48 -5.48 8.86 6.98
C ALA A 48 -6.88 8.26 7.05
N ALA A 49 -6.99 6.96 7.32
CA ALA A 49 -8.26 6.27 7.40
C ALA A 49 -8.87 6.30 8.80
N GLY A 50 -8.13 6.76 9.81
CA GLY A 50 -8.60 6.78 11.19
C GLY A 50 -8.76 5.38 11.78
N ILE A 51 -7.90 4.45 11.39
CA ILE A 51 -7.95 3.05 11.83
C ILE A 51 -6.68 2.69 12.58
N VAL A 52 -6.76 1.65 13.39
CA VAL A 52 -5.63 1.18 14.21
C VAL A 52 -4.74 0.23 13.41
N ASP A 53 -5.34 -0.59 12.55
CA ASP A 53 -4.63 -1.60 11.77
C ASP A 53 -5.04 -1.48 10.31
N TRP A 54 -4.05 -1.39 9.42
CA TRP A 54 -4.30 -1.26 7.98
C TRP A 54 -5.14 -2.41 7.42
N ARG A 55 -5.07 -3.59 8.05
CA ARG A 55 -5.82 -4.77 7.62
C ARG A 55 -7.32 -4.63 7.82
N GLN A 56 -7.75 -3.61 8.53
CA GLN A 56 -9.17 -3.31 8.67
C GLN A 56 -9.78 -2.81 7.36
N ARG A 57 -8.95 -2.27 6.46
CA ARG A 57 -9.42 -1.68 5.20
C ARG A 57 -8.81 -2.33 3.97
N ALA A 58 -7.77 -3.14 4.13
CA ALA A 58 -7.06 -3.75 3.00
C ALA A 58 -6.63 -5.17 3.34
N ASP A 59 -6.50 -6.00 2.33
CA ASP A 59 -6.07 -7.39 2.49
C ASP A 59 -4.61 -7.58 2.11
N SER A 60 -4.05 -6.69 1.31
CA SER A 60 -2.66 -6.80 0.88
C SER A 60 -1.99 -5.44 0.80
N CYS A 61 -0.68 -5.46 0.93
CA CYS A 61 0.18 -4.31 0.82
C CYS A 61 1.31 -4.66 -0.13
N VAL A 62 1.37 -3.97 -1.26
CA VAL A 62 2.37 -4.22 -2.29
C VAL A 62 3.34 -3.04 -2.33
N VAL A 63 4.63 -3.33 -2.24
CA VAL A 63 5.68 -2.32 -2.28
C VAL A 63 6.45 -2.47 -3.58
N ALA A 64 6.56 -1.39 -4.33
CA ALA A 64 7.33 -1.36 -5.57
C ALA A 64 8.32 -0.21 -5.52
N GLU A 65 9.59 -0.50 -5.77
CA GLU A 65 10.60 0.54 -5.84
C GLU A 65 10.42 1.34 -7.12
N LEU A 66 10.34 2.64 -6.97
CA LEU A 66 10.26 3.53 -8.12
C LEU A 66 11.66 3.75 -8.68
N ALA A 67 11.80 3.66 -9.99
CA ALA A 67 13.09 3.87 -10.63
C ALA A 67 13.58 5.28 -10.28
N ALA A 68 14.83 5.36 -9.83
CA ALA A 68 15.43 6.65 -9.55
C ALA A 68 15.49 7.44 -10.85
N SER A 69 14.87 8.60 -10.85
CA SER A 69 14.98 9.50 -11.99
C SER A 69 16.36 10.15 -11.92
N THR A 70 17.25 9.69 -12.74
CA THR A 70 18.52 10.39 -12.92
C THR A 70 18.30 11.47 -13.94
N ALA A 71 17.86 12.55 -13.44
CA ALA A 71 17.77 13.70 -14.30
C ALA A 71 19.17 14.26 -14.55
#